data_3bb97189525d1a93f0bcb89901c0d343
#
_entry.id   3bb97189525d1a93f0bcb89901c0d343
#
_cell.length_a   1.000
_cell.length_b   1.000
_cell.length_c   1.000
_cell.angle_alpha   90.00
_cell.angle_beta   90.00
_cell.angle_gamma   90.00
#
_symmetry.space_group_name_H-M   'P 1'
#
loop_
_entity.id
_entity.type
_entity.pdbx_description
1 polymer ?
#
loop_
_entity_poly.entity_id
_entity_poly.type
_entity_poly.pdbx_seq_one_letter_code
_entity_poly.pdbx_strand_id
1 'polypeptide(L)'
;MKHISKTNIALALIFFSLLIILSRIQAYDGLLGVDTVTYAIMGNELLEGRALYSDLWDHKPPAIHLTFAAAQAMVGFGSQSFFLLNVAVAILILFGVYSAASAGGRGPITGLWAAAIWAVISRQIYLGTDSPNTEEFINVCVIWAFALFLQAGEAFRDWKKVLIVGGLFALASLYKPIAVVVAILFSLVYLLFPSVKSSKPFLHVSLMAAVGVGAWALTAGYFFSQNRFDDFSYAVFEFNRNYAGNLFQNLVSGLQLAHLFPKYLYPLSLLFIIAS
;
A
#
# COMPACT_ATOMS: atom_id res chain seq x y z
N MET A 1 -11.74 21.52 -24.49
CA MET A 1 -12.19 20.30 -23.75
C MET A 1 -13.45 20.66 -22.95
N LYS A 2 -14.55 19.88 -23.07
CA LYS A 2 -15.75 20.10 -22.26
C LYS A 2 -15.42 19.99 -20.76
N HIS A 3 -15.80 21.00 -20.00
CA HIS A 3 -15.62 21.03 -18.55
C HIS A 3 -16.57 20.00 -17.93
N ILE A 4 -16.02 18.91 -17.34
CA ILE A 4 -16.83 17.96 -16.57
C ILE A 4 -17.19 18.62 -15.23
N SER A 5 -18.47 18.57 -14.85
CA SER A 5 -18.93 19.10 -13.57
C SER A 5 -18.40 18.27 -12.39
N LYS A 6 -18.20 18.90 -11.25
CA LYS A 6 -17.80 18.20 -10.01
C LYS A 6 -18.80 17.10 -9.63
N THR A 7 -20.08 17.32 -9.89
CA THR A 7 -21.16 16.34 -9.68
C THR A 7 -20.95 15.09 -10.53
N ASN A 8 -20.65 15.25 -11.82
CA ASN A 8 -20.41 14.11 -12.71
C ASN A 8 -19.18 13.30 -12.30
N ILE A 9 -18.12 13.98 -11.83
CA ILE A 9 -16.93 13.32 -11.29
C ILE A 9 -17.30 12.48 -10.06
N ALA A 10 -18.05 13.07 -9.12
CA ALA A 10 -18.47 12.37 -7.90
C ALA A 10 -19.35 11.15 -8.23
N LEU A 11 -20.34 11.31 -9.15
CA LEU A 11 -21.20 10.21 -9.59
C LEU A 11 -20.39 9.07 -10.24
N ALA A 12 -19.39 9.39 -11.08
CA ALA A 12 -18.54 8.39 -11.69
C ALA A 12 -17.71 7.64 -10.65
N LEU A 13 -17.11 8.34 -9.67
CA LEU A 13 -16.33 7.70 -8.60
C LEU A 13 -17.22 6.84 -7.68
N ILE A 14 -18.44 7.28 -7.38
CA ILE A 14 -19.43 6.47 -6.66
C ILE A 14 -19.76 5.20 -7.46
N PHE A 15 -20.02 5.34 -8.75
CA PHE A 15 -20.30 4.19 -9.62
C PHE A 15 -19.14 3.19 -9.65
N PHE A 16 -17.89 3.65 -9.80
CA PHE A 16 -16.71 2.77 -9.74
C PHE A 16 -16.52 2.13 -8.36
N SER A 17 -16.81 2.84 -7.27
CA SER A 17 -16.80 2.29 -5.93
C SER A 17 -17.85 1.19 -5.76
N LEU A 18 -19.05 1.37 -6.28
CA LEU A 18 -20.11 0.35 -6.27
C LEU A 18 -19.71 -0.88 -7.09
N LEU A 19 -19.10 -0.71 -8.26
CA LEU A 19 -18.54 -1.84 -9.04
C LEU A 19 -17.50 -2.62 -8.25
N ILE A 20 -16.61 -1.93 -7.54
CA ILE A 20 -15.62 -2.54 -6.66
C ILE A 20 -16.31 -3.36 -5.56
N ILE A 21 -17.27 -2.79 -4.85
CA ILE A 21 -18.02 -3.48 -3.79
C ILE A 21 -18.72 -4.72 -4.34
N LEU A 22 -19.48 -4.58 -5.43
CA LEU A 22 -20.21 -5.68 -6.05
C LEU A 22 -19.30 -6.82 -6.50
N SER A 23 -18.14 -6.47 -7.09
CA SER A 23 -17.17 -7.47 -7.51
C SER A 23 -16.61 -8.28 -6.34
N ARG A 24 -16.55 -7.72 -5.13
CA ARG A 24 -16.00 -8.36 -3.94
C ARG A 24 -17.02 -9.16 -3.14
N ILE A 25 -18.31 -8.92 -3.32
CA ILE A 25 -19.37 -9.74 -2.70
C ILE A 25 -19.20 -11.21 -3.06
N GLN A 26 -18.82 -11.51 -4.31
CA GLN A 26 -18.59 -12.88 -4.77
C GLN A 26 -17.37 -13.56 -4.09
N ALA A 27 -16.45 -12.79 -3.51
CA ALA A 27 -15.29 -13.29 -2.79
C ALA A 27 -15.52 -13.37 -1.28
N TYR A 28 -16.71 -12.99 -0.79
CA TYR A 28 -17.03 -12.94 0.63
C TYR A 28 -16.85 -14.29 1.34
N ASP A 29 -17.27 -15.38 0.67
CA ASP A 29 -17.11 -16.76 1.15
C ASP A 29 -16.02 -17.52 0.39
N GLY A 30 -15.14 -16.80 -0.32
CA GLY A 30 -14.06 -17.37 -1.10
C GLY A 30 -12.92 -17.93 -0.25
N LEU A 31 -12.07 -18.75 -0.89
CA LEU A 31 -10.84 -19.23 -0.27
C LEU A 31 -9.88 -18.06 -0.07
N LEU A 32 -9.38 -17.91 1.16
CA LEU A 32 -8.40 -16.89 1.53
C LEU A 32 -6.99 -17.47 1.44
N GLY A 33 -6.04 -16.63 1.07
CA GLY A 33 -4.62 -16.99 1.11
C GLY A 33 -4.13 -17.23 2.54
N VAL A 34 -3.15 -18.10 2.70
CA VAL A 34 -2.58 -18.49 4.01
C VAL A 34 -2.13 -17.26 4.81
N ASP A 35 -1.43 -16.33 4.16
CA ASP A 35 -0.95 -15.10 4.80
C ASP A 35 -2.11 -14.28 5.38
N THR A 36 -3.18 -14.08 4.60
CA THR A 36 -4.34 -13.29 5.01
C THR A 36 -5.04 -13.91 6.21
N VAL A 37 -5.18 -15.24 6.23
CA VAL A 37 -5.77 -15.98 7.37
C VAL A 37 -4.87 -15.84 8.60
N THR A 38 -3.55 -15.95 8.43
CA THR A 38 -2.59 -15.77 9.51
C THR A 38 -2.71 -14.37 10.14
N TYR A 39 -2.78 -13.32 9.33
CA TYR A 39 -2.94 -11.95 9.85
C TYR A 39 -4.27 -11.77 10.59
N ALA A 40 -5.34 -12.41 10.11
CA ALA A 40 -6.64 -12.33 10.78
C ALA A 40 -6.64 -13.04 12.12
N ILE A 41 -6.09 -14.25 12.20
CA ILE A 41 -5.96 -14.98 13.47
C ILE A 41 -5.14 -14.15 14.45
N MET A 42 -3.98 -13.64 14.03
CA MET A 42 -3.14 -12.81 14.88
C MET A 42 -3.83 -11.53 15.32
N GLY A 43 -4.58 -10.88 14.42
CA GLY A 43 -5.37 -9.70 14.76
C GLY A 43 -6.40 -9.98 15.87
N ASN A 44 -7.09 -11.13 15.80
CA ASN A 44 -8.03 -11.55 16.82
C ASN A 44 -7.32 -11.86 18.15
N GLU A 45 -6.24 -12.62 18.11
CA GLU A 45 -5.47 -12.99 19.30
C GLU A 45 -4.88 -11.74 20.01
N LEU A 46 -4.50 -10.71 19.25
CA LEU A 46 -4.10 -9.42 19.82
C LEU A 46 -5.25 -8.74 20.59
N LEU A 47 -6.49 -8.85 20.12
CA LEU A 47 -7.67 -8.33 20.82
C LEU A 47 -7.97 -9.12 22.11
N GLU A 48 -7.61 -10.40 22.14
CA GLU A 48 -7.68 -11.25 23.34
C GLU A 48 -6.50 -11.01 24.32
N GLY A 49 -5.61 -10.07 24.00
CA GLY A 49 -4.51 -9.68 24.88
C GLY A 49 -3.22 -10.50 24.72
N ARG A 50 -3.14 -11.38 23.72
CA ARG A 50 -1.90 -12.11 23.44
C ARG A 50 -0.86 -11.18 22.81
N ALA A 51 0.39 -11.48 23.05
CA ALA A 51 1.51 -10.61 22.72
C ALA A 51 2.14 -10.98 21.38
N LEU A 52 2.26 -10.03 20.47
CA LEU A 52 2.92 -10.21 19.18
C LEU A 52 4.41 -10.49 19.39
N TYR A 53 4.94 -11.43 18.63
CA TYR A 53 6.29 -11.98 18.57
C TYR A 53 6.68 -12.93 19.71
N SER A 54 6.14 -12.80 20.92
CA SER A 54 6.38 -13.74 22.01
C SER A 54 5.35 -14.88 22.05
N ASP A 55 4.05 -14.55 22.07
CA ASP A 55 2.96 -15.54 22.06
C ASP A 55 2.52 -15.91 20.66
N LEU A 56 2.61 -14.94 19.75
CA LEU A 56 2.18 -15.01 18.36
C LEU A 56 3.37 -14.70 17.47
N TRP A 57 3.83 -15.68 16.71
CA TRP A 57 5.02 -15.49 15.88
C TRP A 57 4.65 -15.25 14.41
N ASP A 58 5.12 -14.15 13.86
CA ASP A 58 5.18 -13.86 12.42
C ASP A 58 6.39 -12.97 12.11
N HIS A 59 6.88 -13.03 10.89
CA HIS A 59 8.03 -12.26 10.43
C HIS A 59 7.68 -10.90 9.83
N LYS A 60 6.40 -10.53 9.82
CA LYS A 60 5.95 -9.21 9.35
C LYS A 60 6.02 -8.17 10.47
N PRO A 61 6.31 -6.90 10.16
CA PRO A 61 6.15 -5.80 11.11
C PRO A 61 4.71 -5.66 11.59
N PRO A 62 4.44 -4.93 12.69
CA PRO A 62 3.16 -5.00 13.41
C PRO A 62 1.97 -4.39 12.67
N ALA A 63 2.18 -3.55 11.64
CA ALA A 63 1.10 -2.79 11.02
C ALA A 63 -0.01 -3.67 10.44
N ILE A 64 0.34 -4.82 9.83
CA ILE A 64 -0.66 -5.71 9.22
C ILE A 64 -1.57 -6.33 10.28
N HIS A 65 -0.98 -6.84 11.38
CA HIS A 65 -1.73 -7.46 12.46
C HIS A 65 -2.65 -6.46 13.17
N LEU A 66 -2.15 -5.23 13.41
CA LEU A 66 -2.94 -4.14 13.99
C LEU A 66 -4.07 -3.68 13.05
N THR A 67 -3.85 -3.73 11.73
CA THR A 67 -4.89 -3.42 10.74
C THR A 67 -6.03 -4.44 10.80
N PHE A 68 -5.69 -5.74 10.88
CA PHE A 68 -6.70 -6.79 11.03
C PHE A 68 -7.40 -6.71 12.40
N ALA A 69 -6.65 -6.47 13.48
CA ALA A 69 -7.23 -6.25 14.80
C ALA A 69 -8.23 -5.09 14.80
N ALA A 70 -7.87 -3.95 14.19
CA ALA A 70 -8.77 -2.80 14.09
C ALA A 70 -10.05 -3.11 13.30
N ALA A 71 -9.95 -3.81 12.17
CA ALA A 71 -11.12 -4.22 11.39
C ALA A 71 -12.03 -5.18 12.19
N GLN A 72 -11.44 -6.13 12.90
CA GLN A 72 -12.17 -7.11 13.71
C GLN A 72 -12.82 -6.48 14.95
N ALA A 73 -12.19 -5.49 15.55
CA ALA A 73 -12.80 -4.70 16.61
C ALA A 73 -14.06 -3.94 16.14
N MET A 74 -14.13 -3.59 14.83
CA MET A 74 -15.27 -2.89 14.24
C MET A 74 -16.42 -3.82 13.84
N VAL A 75 -16.12 -4.96 13.22
CA VAL A 75 -17.12 -5.83 12.56
C VAL A 75 -17.08 -7.28 13.02
N GLY A 76 -16.20 -7.64 13.95
CA GLY A 76 -16.00 -9.00 14.43
C GLY A 76 -15.01 -9.81 13.60
N PHE A 77 -14.60 -10.96 14.15
CA PHE A 77 -13.73 -11.93 13.48
C PHE A 77 -14.52 -12.73 12.43
N GLY A 78 -14.00 -12.83 11.21
CA GLY A 78 -14.61 -13.64 10.14
C GLY A 78 -14.60 -12.95 8.79
N SER A 79 -15.39 -13.47 7.82
CA SER A 79 -15.47 -12.98 6.44
C SER A 79 -15.78 -11.50 6.34
N GLN A 80 -16.54 -10.93 7.28
CA GLN A 80 -16.88 -9.52 7.34
C GLN A 80 -15.66 -8.61 7.50
N SER A 81 -14.66 -9.00 8.31
CA SER A 81 -13.43 -8.22 8.49
C SER A 81 -12.55 -8.25 7.24
N PHE A 82 -12.44 -9.40 6.58
CA PHE A 82 -11.74 -9.53 5.30
C PHE A 82 -12.41 -8.68 4.22
N PHE A 83 -13.74 -8.77 4.12
CA PHE A 83 -14.50 -8.00 3.16
C PHE A 83 -14.34 -6.49 3.38
N LEU A 84 -14.45 -6.04 4.64
CA LEU A 84 -14.24 -4.64 5.01
C LEU A 84 -12.87 -4.15 4.54
N LEU A 85 -11.80 -4.88 4.87
CA LEU A 85 -10.43 -4.49 4.50
C LEU A 85 -10.23 -4.50 2.99
N ASN A 86 -10.70 -5.55 2.31
CA ASN A 86 -10.56 -5.69 0.86
C ASN A 86 -11.27 -4.57 0.10
N VAL A 87 -12.50 -4.22 0.51
CA VAL A 87 -13.26 -3.12 -0.08
C VAL A 87 -12.61 -1.77 0.25
N ALA A 88 -12.25 -1.54 1.52
CA ALA A 88 -11.65 -0.29 1.95
C ALA A 88 -10.35 0.03 1.20
N VAL A 89 -9.45 -0.96 1.12
CA VAL A 89 -8.17 -0.82 0.40
C VAL A 89 -8.40 -0.49 -1.07
N ALA A 90 -9.27 -1.23 -1.75
CA ALA A 90 -9.49 -1.03 -3.18
C ALA A 90 -10.13 0.32 -3.49
N ILE A 91 -11.03 0.82 -2.63
CA ILE A 91 -11.63 2.15 -2.76
C ILE A 91 -10.59 3.24 -2.45
N LEU A 92 -9.76 3.06 -1.43
CA LEU A 92 -8.68 3.99 -1.11
C LEU A 92 -7.69 4.11 -2.28
N ILE A 93 -7.33 2.99 -2.92
CA ILE A 93 -6.48 3.01 -4.12
C ILE A 93 -7.22 3.67 -5.29
N LEU A 94 -8.52 3.43 -5.49
CA LEU A 94 -9.34 4.09 -6.53
C LEU A 94 -9.21 5.61 -6.45
N PHE A 95 -9.42 6.17 -5.26
CA PHE A 95 -9.31 7.62 -5.05
C PHE A 95 -7.87 8.12 -5.18
N GLY A 96 -6.90 7.34 -4.72
CA GLY A 96 -5.47 7.66 -4.89
C GLY A 96 -5.05 7.70 -6.36
N VAL A 97 -5.46 6.69 -7.15
CA VAL A 97 -5.21 6.61 -8.60
C VAL A 97 -5.89 7.76 -9.33
N TYR A 98 -7.16 8.03 -9.03
CA TYR A 98 -7.87 9.20 -9.58
C TYR A 98 -7.11 10.50 -9.29
N SER A 99 -6.71 10.69 -8.03
CA SER A 99 -6.02 11.90 -7.58
C SER A 99 -4.65 12.06 -8.24
N ALA A 100 -3.84 11.01 -8.27
CA ALA A 100 -2.53 11.02 -8.89
C ALA A 100 -2.60 11.28 -10.40
N ALA A 101 -3.47 10.56 -11.11
CA ALA A 101 -3.63 10.70 -12.55
C ALA A 101 -4.24 12.06 -12.96
N SER A 102 -5.14 12.61 -12.12
CA SER A 102 -5.69 13.95 -12.35
C SER A 102 -4.63 15.03 -12.20
N ALA A 103 -3.74 14.89 -11.22
CA ALA A 103 -2.69 15.87 -10.94
C ALA A 103 -1.51 15.76 -11.92
N GLY A 104 -1.07 14.54 -12.25
CA GLY A 104 0.06 14.29 -13.15
C GLY A 104 -0.30 14.33 -14.63
N GLY A 105 -1.61 14.22 -14.97
CA GLY A 105 -2.12 14.18 -16.33
C GLY A 105 -2.78 15.49 -16.77
N ARG A 106 -3.77 15.35 -17.65
CA ARG A 106 -4.50 16.47 -18.26
C ARG A 106 -5.82 16.77 -17.54
N GLY A 107 -5.87 16.58 -16.22
CA GLY A 107 -7.02 16.91 -15.38
C GLY A 107 -7.98 15.76 -15.11
N PRO A 108 -9.21 16.05 -14.64
CA PRO A 108 -10.12 15.05 -14.06
C PRO A 108 -10.54 13.93 -15.02
N ILE A 109 -10.54 14.15 -16.31
CA ILE A 109 -10.85 13.11 -17.32
C ILE A 109 -9.81 12.00 -17.26
N THR A 110 -8.52 12.37 -17.22
CA THR A 110 -7.42 11.39 -17.09
C THR A 110 -7.56 10.60 -15.78
N GLY A 111 -7.90 11.29 -14.69
CA GLY A 111 -8.16 10.63 -13.41
C GLY A 111 -9.32 9.64 -13.47
N LEU A 112 -10.43 9.98 -14.13
CA LEU A 112 -11.58 9.08 -14.28
C LEU A 112 -11.24 7.83 -15.11
N TRP A 113 -10.46 7.98 -16.19
CA TRP A 113 -9.99 6.84 -16.96
C TRP A 113 -9.11 5.92 -16.13
N ALA A 114 -8.15 6.46 -15.38
CA ALA A 114 -7.31 5.69 -14.50
C ALA A 114 -8.13 4.97 -13.40
N ALA A 115 -9.11 5.65 -12.81
CA ALA A 115 -10.02 5.07 -11.84
C ALA A 115 -10.91 3.97 -12.44
N ALA A 116 -11.41 4.13 -13.67
CA ALA A 116 -12.18 3.11 -14.37
C ALA A 116 -11.35 1.86 -14.63
N ILE A 117 -10.12 2.02 -15.10
CA ILE A 117 -9.17 0.91 -15.29
C ILE A 117 -8.93 0.18 -13.97
N TRP A 118 -8.65 0.93 -12.89
CA TRP A 118 -8.46 0.32 -11.57
C TRP A 118 -9.71 -0.45 -11.11
N ALA A 119 -10.91 0.11 -11.28
CA ALA A 119 -12.14 -0.57 -10.88
C ALA A 119 -12.32 -1.93 -11.58
N VAL A 120 -11.87 -2.06 -12.84
CA VAL A 120 -11.93 -3.30 -13.61
C VAL A 120 -10.84 -4.28 -13.18
N ILE A 121 -9.58 -3.83 -13.02
CA ILE A 121 -8.44 -4.73 -12.77
C ILE A 121 -8.23 -5.03 -11.28
N SER A 122 -8.89 -4.30 -10.38
CA SER A 122 -8.67 -4.39 -8.93
C SER A 122 -9.06 -5.73 -8.30
N ARG A 123 -9.58 -6.69 -9.07
CA ARG A 123 -9.92 -8.06 -8.62
C ARG A 123 -9.25 -9.13 -9.48
N GLN A 124 -8.14 -8.83 -10.10
CA GLN A 124 -7.47 -9.83 -10.93
C GLN A 124 -6.65 -10.79 -10.08
N ILE A 125 -7.04 -12.08 -10.09
CA ILE A 125 -6.36 -13.16 -9.35
C ILE A 125 -4.86 -13.22 -9.68
N TYR A 126 -4.51 -13.00 -10.95
CA TYR A 126 -3.09 -13.00 -11.39
C TYR A 126 -2.29 -11.82 -10.82
N LEU A 127 -2.96 -10.76 -10.36
CA LEU A 127 -2.31 -9.60 -9.71
C LEU A 127 -2.31 -9.71 -8.18
N GLY A 128 -2.92 -10.77 -7.62
CA GLY A 128 -3.01 -10.98 -6.17
C GLY A 128 -3.84 -9.92 -5.42
N THR A 129 -4.73 -9.22 -6.14
CA THR A 129 -5.53 -8.11 -5.59
C THR A 129 -6.89 -8.56 -5.04
N ASP A 130 -7.10 -9.85 -4.88
CA ASP A 130 -8.35 -10.47 -4.43
C ASP A 130 -8.44 -10.66 -2.92
N SER A 131 -7.35 -10.43 -2.20
CA SER A 131 -7.30 -10.53 -0.73
C SER A 131 -6.50 -9.37 -0.11
N PRO A 132 -6.83 -8.96 1.14
CA PRO A 132 -6.19 -7.83 1.81
C PRO A 132 -4.81 -8.22 2.37
N ASN A 133 -3.84 -8.39 1.48
CA ASN A 133 -2.44 -8.66 1.81
C ASN A 133 -1.64 -7.39 2.12
N THR A 134 -0.44 -7.54 2.65
CA THR A 134 0.49 -6.43 2.97
C THR A 134 0.71 -5.50 1.78
N GLU A 135 0.83 -6.06 0.58
CA GLU A 135 1.08 -5.34 -0.67
C GLU A 135 -0.04 -4.33 -0.97
N GLU A 136 -1.29 -4.70 -0.70
CA GLU A 136 -2.43 -3.82 -0.93
C GLU A 136 -2.39 -2.58 -0.02
N PHE A 137 -2.02 -2.75 1.25
CA PHE A 137 -1.87 -1.62 2.19
C PHE A 137 -0.66 -0.75 1.84
N ILE A 138 0.43 -1.35 1.37
CA ILE A 138 1.59 -0.62 0.84
C ILE A 138 1.16 0.20 -0.37
N ASN A 139 0.39 -0.38 -1.30
CA ASN A 139 -0.11 0.31 -2.49
C ASN A 139 -0.99 1.52 -2.13
N VAL A 140 -1.85 1.41 -1.10
CA VAL A 140 -2.58 2.59 -0.57
C VAL A 140 -1.61 3.70 -0.17
N CYS A 141 -0.61 3.37 0.65
CA CYS A 141 0.34 4.37 1.14
C CYS A 141 1.12 5.02 -0.02
N VAL A 142 1.62 4.20 -0.94
CA VAL A 142 2.43 4.65 -2.07
C VAL A 142 1.62 5.52 -3.03
N ILE A 143 0.42 5.10 -3.43
CA ILE A 143 -0.40 5.87 -4.39
C ILE A 143 -0.82 7.22 -3.81
N TRP A 144 -1.14 7.30 -2.51
CA TRP A 144 -1.47 8.57 -1.88
C TRP A 144 -0.25 9.46 -1.68
N ALA A 145 0.93 8.90 -1.39
CA ALA A 145 2.17 9.66 -1.36
C ALA A 145 2.45 10.31 -2.73
N PHE A 146 2.30 9.54 -3.82
CA PHE A 146 2.41 10.06 -5.20
C PHE A 146 1.35 11.11 -5.51
N ALA A 147 0.08 10.86 -5.17
CA ALA A 147 -1.01 11.80 -5.41
C ALA A 147 -0.75 13.14 -4.73
N LEU A 148 -0.35 13.14 -3.46
CA LEU A 148 -0.04 14.34 -2.70
C LEU A 148 1.18 15.08 -3.27
N PHE A 149 2.18 14.35 -3.71
CA PHE A 149 3.35 14.93 -4.34
C PHE A 149 3.00 15.61 -5.67
N LEU A 150 2.26 14.96 -6.55
CA LEU A 150 1.86 15.51 -7.84
C LEU A 150 0.90 16.70 -7.69
N GLN A 151 -0.02 16.67 -6.71
CA GLN A 151 -0.92 17.79 -6.41
C GLN A 151 -0.19 19.01 -5.85
N ALA A 152 0.96 18.80 -5.23
CA ALA A 152 1.70 19.90 -4.62
C ALA A 152 2.27 20.87 -5.68
N GLY A 153 2.48 20.45 -6.93
CA GLY A 153 2.98 21.28 -8.02
C GLY A 153 4.21 22.09 -7.60
N GLU A 154 4.18 23.43 -7.84
CA GLU A 154 5.22 24.35 -7.33
C GLU A 154 5.23 24.50 -5.80
N ALA A 155 4.24 23.94 -5.12
CA ALA A 155 3.94 24.17 -3.70
C ALA A 155 4.27 22.98 -2.78
N PHE A 156 5.26 22.15 -3.11
CA PHE A 156 5.87 21.25 -2.12
C PHE A 156 6.68 22.11 -1.08
N ARG A 157 6.17 23.32 -0.86
CA ARG A 157 6.57 24.25 0.22
C ARG A 157 5.82 23.95 1.52
N ASP A 158 4.70 23.22 1.44
CA ASP A 158 3.91 22.88 2.61
C ASP A 158 4.55 21.70 3.34
N TRP A 159 5.27 22.01 4.39
CA TRP A 159 5.92 21.05 5.28
C TRP A 159 4.95 19.98 5.81
N LYS A 160 3.64 20.31 5.95
CA LYS A 160 2.62 19.35 6.39
C LYS A 160 2.45 18.23 5.36
N LYS A 161 2.44 18.55 4.07
CA LYS A 161 2.39 17.54 3.01
C LYS A 161 3.63 16.67 3.00
N VAL A 162 4.81 17.26 3.24
CA VAL A 162 6.07 16.52 3.36
C VAL A 162 5.99 15.49 4.50
N LEU A 163 5.48 15.91 5.67
CA LEU A 163 5.31 15.01 6.81
C LEU A 163 4.28 13.92 6.54
N ILE A 164 3.16 14.24 5.86
CA ILE A 164 2.16 13.24 5.48
C ILE A 164 2.77 12.21 4.51
N VAL A 165 3.51 12.65 3.49
CA VAL A 165 4.21 11.75 2.56
C VAL A 165 5.22 10.88 3.30
N GLY A 166 6.01 11.47 4.21
CA GLY A 166 6.91 10.73 5.10
C GLY A 166 6.17 9.69 5.96
N GLY A 167 5.03 10.07 6.53
CA GLY A 167 4.16 9.19 7.32
C GLY A 167 3.60 8.01 6.50
N LEU A 168 3.18 8.28 5.26
CA LEU A 168 2.71 7.23 4.36
C LEU A 168 3.82 6.23 4.02
N PHE A 169 5.04 6.69 3.72
CA PHE A 169 6.17 5.79 3.49
C PHE A 169 6.60 5.06 4.76
N ALA A 170 6.56 5.71 5.92
CA ALA A 170 6.80 5.07 7.20
C ALA A 170 5.81 3.93 7.44
N LEU A 171 4.51 4.20 7.27
CA LEU A 171 3.45 3.19 7.41
C LEU A 171 3.63 2.05 6.39
N ALA A 172 3.94 2.35 5.13
CA ALA A 172 4.26 1.32 4.13
C ALA A 172 5.38 0.40 4.60
N SER A 173 6.46 0.95 5.18
CA SER A 173 7.58 0.18 5.71
C SER A 173 7.22 -0.67 6.94
N LEU A 174 6.27 -0.22 7.74
CA LEU A 174 5.73 -0.99 8.88
C LEU A 174 4.76 -2.12 8.45
N TYR A 175 4.30 -2.16 7.20
CA TYR A 175 3.69 -3.35 6.60
C TYR A 175 4.76 -4.33 6.10
N LYS A 176 5.80 -3.82 5.45
CA LYS A 176 6.90 -4.64 4.91
C LYS A 176 8.16 -3.79 4.77
N PRO A 177 9.28 -4.14 5.41
CA PRO A 177 10.48 -3.29 5.43
C PRO A 177 11.00 -2.93 4.05
N ILE A 178 10.85 -3.82 3.06
CA ILE A 178 11.29 -3.59 1.68
C ILE A 178 10.61 -2.36 1.03
N ALA A 179 9.45 -1.92 1.53
CA ALA A 179 8.78 -0.72 1.03
C ALA A 179 9.62 0.56 1.22
N VAL A 180 10.63 0.55 2.08
CA VAL A 180 11.61 1.64 2.20
C VAL A 180 12.31 1.92 0.86
N VAL A 181 12.51 0.89 0.03
CA VAL A 181 13.12 1.06 -1.30
C VAL A 181 12.31 2.04 -2.16
N VAL A 182 10.98 1.98 -2.10
CA VAL A 182 10.10 2.90 -2.83
C VAL A 182 10.29 4.35 -2.33
N ALA A 183 10.41 4.53 -1.02
CA ALA A 183 10.66 5.86 -0.42
C ALA A 183 12.04 6.41 -0.83
N ILE A 184 13.07 5.56 -0.89
CA ILE A 184 14.41 5.93 -1.36
C ILE A 184 14.36 6.33 -2.83
N LEU A 185 13.78 5.50 -3.70
CA LEU A 185 13.65 5.80 -5.13
C LEU A 185 12.87 7.09 -5.37
N PHE A 186 11.76 7.27 -4.66
CA PHE A 186 10.99 8.52 -4.70
C PHE A 186 11.83 9.73 -4.29
N SER A 187 12.60 9.62 -3.21
CA SER A 187 13.48 10.69 -2.72
C SER A 187 14.59 11.01 -3.71
N LEU A 188 15.19 9.99 -4.33
CA LEU A 188 16.22 10.17 -5.38
C LEU A 188 15.64 10.87 -6.60
N VAL A 189 14.50 10.45 -7.10
CA VAL A 189 13.83 11.11 -8.23
C VAL A 189 13.50 12.57 -7.88
N TYR A 190 13.00 12.83 -6.67
CA TYR A 190 12.71 14.17 -6.20
C TYR A 190 13.96 15.08 -6.13
N LEU A 191 15.10 14.53 -5.74
CA LEU A 191 16.38 15.26 -5.68
C LEU A 191 17.00 15.50 -7.05
N LEU A 192 16.95 14.49 -7.94
CA LEU A 192 17.61 14.53 -9.25
C LEU A 192 16.80 15.28 -10.30
N PHE A 193 15.47 15.24 -10.22
CA PHE A 193 14.57 15.86 -11.18
C PHE A 193 13.66 16.88 -10.48
N PRO A 194 14.19 18.04 -10.09
CA PRO A 194 13.42 19.06 -9.38
C PRO A 194 12.47 19.79 -10.34
N SER A 195 11.52 19.06 -10.93
CA SER A 195 10.42 19.66 -11.72
C SER A 195 9.50 20.51 -10.84
N VAL A 196 9.58 20.28 -9.54
CA VAL A 196 8.98 21.10 -8.50
C VAL A 196 10.07 22.00 -7.94
N LYS A 197 10.00 23.29 -8.20
CA LYS A 197 10.91 24.31 -7.66
C LYS A 197 10.77 24.42 -6.15
N SER A 198 11.18 23.38 -5.42
CA SER A 198 11.37 23.46 -3.99
C SER A 198 12.69 24.13 -3.71
N SER A 199 12.66 25.17 -2.89
CA SER A 199 13.90 25.85 -2.44
C SER A 199 14.74 25.00 -1.48
N LYS A 200 14.21 23.87 -0.98
CA LYS A 200 14.86 23.07 0.09
C LYS A 200 14.62 21.55 -0.08
N PRO A 201 14.96 20.93 -1.20
CA PRO A 201 14.64 19.50 -1.45
C PRO A 201 15.34 18.56 -0.45
N PHE A 202 16.57 18.85 -0.05
CA PHE A 202 17.28 18.06 0.96
C PHE A 202 16.59 18.10 2.32
N LEU A 203 16.08 19.27 2.74
CA LEU A 203 15.32 19.39 3.99
C LEU A 203 14.05 18.54 3.95
N HIS A 204 13.33 18.53 2.82
CA HIS A 204 12.12 17.73 2.68
C HIS A 204 12.43 16.24 2.76
N VAL A 205 13.47 15.75 2.08
CA VAL A 205 13.91 14.36 2.16
C VAL A 205 14.35 14.01 3.60
N SER A 206 15.10 14.91 4.26
CA SER A 206 15.50 14.70 5.65
C SER A 206 14.30 14.64 6.60
N LEU A 207 13.27 15.47 6.39
CA LEU A 207 12.04 15.41 7.19
C LEU A 207 11.26 14.10 6.95
N MET A 208 11.12 13.64 5.69
CA MET A 208 10.49 12.34 5.39
C MET A 208 11.26 11.20 6.04
N ALA A 209 12.60 11.22 5.95
CA ALA A 209 13.46 10.23 6.58
C ALA A 209 13.33 10.25 8.12
N ALA A 210 13.29 11.45 8.72
CA ALA A 210 13.10 11.61 10.17
C ALA A 210 11.76 11.04 10.65
N VAL A 211 10.69 11.22 9.87
CA VAL A 211 9.38 10.60 10.17
C VAL A 211 9.48 9.08 10.10
N GLY A 212 10.15 8.52 9.07
CA GLY A 212 10.36 7.08 8.94
C GLY A 212 11.16 6.49 10.11
N VAL A 213 12.31 7.11 10.43
CA VAL A 213 13.13 6.71 11.57
C VAL A 213 12.37 6.84 12.88
N GLY A 214 11.61 7.92 13.07
CA GLY A 214 10.78 8.13 14.25
C GLY A 214 9.71 7.06 14.43
N ALA A 215 9.02 6.66 13.35
CA ALA A 215 8.02 5.61 13.39
C ALA A 215 8.63 4.25 13.81
N TRP A 216 9.78 3.89 13.25
CA TRP A 216 10.49 2.68 13.63
C TRP A 216 11.05 2.74 15.06
N ALA A 217 11.58 3.90 15.48
CA ALA A 217 12.05 4.11 16.84
C ALA A 217 10.91 3.98 17.87
N LEU A 218 9.73 4.53 17.57
CA LEU A 218 8.54 4.36 18.40
C LEU A 218 8.08 2.90 18.48
N THR A 219 8.08 2.19 17.35
CA THR A 219 7.75 0.77 17.29
C THR A 219 8.75 -0.06 18.12
N ALA A 220 10.04 0.14 17.88
CA ALA A 220 11.10 -0.54 18.65
C ALA A 220 11.02 -0.19 20.16
N GLY A 221 10.80 1.09 20.50
CA GLY A 221 10.63 1.55 21.87
C GLY A 221 9.43 0.92 22.57
N TYR A 222 8.32 0.70 21.86
CA TYR A 222 7.19 -0.05 22.41
C TYR A 222 7.58 -1.47 22.80
N PHE A 223 8.20 -2.23 21.89
CA PHE A 223 8.62 -3.61 22.21
C PHE A 223 9.71 -3.65 23.27
N PHE A 224 10.61 -2.67 23.30
CA PHE A 224 11.60 -2.53 24.35
C PHE A 224 10.94 -2.31 25.73
N SER A 225 9.95 -1.43 25.82
CA SER A 225 9.23 -1.16 27.07
C SER A 225 8.45 -2.37 27.60
N GLN A 226 8.14 -3.32 26.72
CA GLN A 226 7.43 -4.54 27.05
C GLN A 226 8.39 -5.73 27.30
N ASN A 227 9.71 -5.51 27.33
CA ASN A 227 10.73 -6.57 27.42
C ASN A 227 10.65 -7.64 26.30
N ARG A 228 10.24 -7.23 25.08
CA ARG A 228 10.05 -8.09 23.89
C ARG A 228 10.83 -7.61 22.69
N PHE A 229 11.84 -6.78 22.91
CA PHE A 229 12.61 -6.22 21.80
C PHE A 229 13.39 -7.29 21.03
N ASP A 230 13.93 -8.29 21.71
CA ASP A 230 14.70 -9.37 21.09
C ASP A 230 13.81 -10.22 20.19
N ASP A 231 12.59 -10.58 20.64
CA ASP A 231 11.61 -11.31 19.83
C ASP A 231 11.20 -10.53 18.59
N PHE A 232 10.92 -9.24 18.76
CA PHE A 232 10.60 -8.32 17.66
C PHE A 232 11.75 -8.20 16.66
N SER A 233 12.97 -7.97 17.17
CA SER A 233 14.17 -7.80 16.34
C SER A 233 14.49 -9.07 15.56
N TYR A 234 14.43 -10.22 16.23
CA TYR A 234 14.60 -11.52 15.57
C TYR A 234 13.58 -11.73 14.46
N ALA A 235 12.28 -11.59 14.76
CA ALA A 235 11.21 -11.87 13.81
C ALA A 235 11.27 -10.94 12.59
N VAL A 236 11.40 -9.62 12.82
CA VAL A 236 11.28 -8.62 11.75
C VAL A 236 12.57 -8.43 10.96
N PHE A 237 13.73 -8.60 11.55
CA PHE A 237 15.02 -8.32 10.88
C PHE A 237 15.87 -9.57 10.66
N GLU A 238 16.18 -10.36 11.69
CA GLU A 238 17.09 -11.48 11.55
C GLU A 238 16.49 -12.60 10.71
N PHE A 239 15.27 -13.00 11.01
CA PHE A 239 14.58 -14.03 10.25
C PHE A 239 14.43 -13.62 8.78
N ASN A 240 13.98 -12.39 8.51
CA ASN A 240 13.81 -11.91 7.14
C ASN A 240 15.13 -11.84 6.37
N ARG A 241 16.25 -11.50 7.02
CA ARG A 241 17.57 -11.52 6.39
C ARG A 241 17.96 -12.95 5.94
N ASN A 242 17.67 -13.94 6.76
CA ASN A 242 17.97 -15.34 6.44
C ASN A 242 16.98 -15.90 5.40
N TYR A 243 15.69 -15.54 5.53
CA TYR A 243 14.61 -15.94 4.60
C TYR A 243 14.80 -15.36 3.20
N ALA A 244 15.26 -14.12 3.09
CA ALA A 244 15.50 -13.47 1.79
C ALA A 244 16.60 -14.15 0.96
N GLY A 245 17.49 -14.92 1.58
CA GLY A 245 18.54 -15.65 0.89
C GLY A 245 19.58 -14.76 0.21
N ASN A 246 20.23 -15.30 -0.80
CA ASN A 246 21.27 -14.59 -1.55
C ASN A 246 20.65 -13.77 -2.70
N LEU A 247 20.97 -12.47 -2.75
CA LEU A 247 20.47 -11.54 -3.79
C LEU A 247 20.75 -12.07 -5.21
N PHE A 248 21.92 -12.63 -5.47
CA PHE A 248 22.28 -13.15 -6.80
C PHE A 248 21.40 -14.35 -7.17
N GLN A 249 21.17 -15.29 -6.25
CA GLN A 249 20.28 -16.43 -6.48
C GLN A 249 18.85 -15.96 -6.74
N ASN A 250 18.36 -14.98 -6.00
CA ASN A 250 17.03 -14.40 -6.19
C ASN A 250 16.89 -13.71 -7.55
N LEU A 251 17.90 -13.00 -8.03
CA LEU A 251 17.92 -12.41 -9.37
C LEU A 251 17.90 -13.49 -10.46
N VAL A 252 18.70 -14.55 -10.33
CA VAL A 252 18.71 -15.66 -11.28
C VAL A 252 17.34 -16.37 -11.31
N SER A 253 16.76 -16.64 -10.13
CA SER A 253 15.42 -17.24 -10.03
C SER A 253 14.35 -16.33 -10.63
N GLY A 254 14.42 -15.01 -10.39
CA GLY A 254 13.54 -14.02 -11.01
C GLY A 254 13.62 -14.04 -12.53
N LEU A 255 14.82 -14.10 -13.08
CA LEU A 255 15.02 -14.21 -14.53
C LEU A 255 14.47 -15.54 -15.09
N GLN A 256 14.63 -16.64 -14.37
CA GLN A 256 14.05 -17.94 -14.76
C GLN A 256 12.51 -17.89 -14.78
N LEU A 257 11.90 -17.11 -13.88
CA LEU A 257 10.45 -16.93 -13.83
C LEU A 257 9.93 -15.86 -14.81
N ALA A 258 10.81 -15.17 -15.53
CA ALA A 258 10.44 -14.10 -16.47
C ALA A 258 9.49 -14.61 -17.60
N HIS A 259 9.54 -15.91 -17.94
CA HIS A 259 8.62 -16.52 -18.89
C HIS A 259 7.15 -16.53 -18.44
N LEU A 260 6.90 -16.34 -17.13
CA LEU A 260 5.54 -16.21 -16.58
C LEU A 260 5.00 -14.79 -16.68
N PHE A 261 5.88 -13.81 -16.93
CA PHE A 261 5.50 -12.38 -16.98
C PHE A 261 4.33 -12.07 -17.93
N PRO A 262 4.22 -12.68 -19.13
CA PRO A 262 3.07 -12.46 -20.00
C PRO A 262 1.72 -12.75 -19.34
N LYS A 263 1.63 -13.73 -18.43
CA LYS A 263 0.38 -14.07 -17.73
C LYS A 263 -0.14 -12.91 -16.89
N TYR A 264 0.75 -12.12 -16.31
CA TYR A 264 0.40 -10.91 -15.54
C TYR A 264 -0.05 -9.76 -16.45
N LEU A 265 0.32 -9.79 -17.73
CA LEU A 265 -0.07 -8.77 -18.72
C LEU A 265 -1.40 -9.07 -19.39
N TYR A 266 -1.91 -10.31 -19.38
CA TYR A 266 -3.19 -10.65 -19.99
C TYR A 266 -4.35 -9.75 -19.58
N PRO A 267 -4.55 -9.42 -18.29
CA PRO A 267 -5.62 -8.51 -17.89
C PRO A 267 -5.49 -7.11 -18.49
N LEU A 268 -4.28 -6.71 -18.87
CA LEU A 268 -3.96 -5.40 -19.44
C LEU A 268 -3.88 -5.42 -20.96
N SER A 269 -3.97 -6.60 -21.61
CA SER A 269 -3.80 -6.75 -23.07
C SER A 269 -4.76 -5.86 -23.87
N LEU A 270 -6.02 -5.75 -23.44
CA LEU A 270 -7.01 -4.89 -24.07
C LEU A 270 -6.60 -3.41 -24.00
N LEU A 271 -6.00 -2.98 -22.91
CA LEU A 271 -5.52 -1.60 -22.73
C LEU A 271 -4.33 -1.30 -23.65
N PHE A 272 -3.43 -2.27 -23.85
CA PHE A 272 -2.33 -2.12 -24.81
C PHE A 272 -2.84 -2.03 -26.25
N ILE A 273 -3.87 -2.81 -26.62
CA ILE A 273 -4.49 -2.76 -27.96
C ILE A 273 -5.17 -1.41 -28.19
N ILE A 274 -5.82 -0.83 -27.18
CA ILE A 274 -6.51 0.47 -27.32
C ILE A 274 -5.49 1.64 -27.35
N ALA A 275 -4.32 1.47 -26.75
CA ALA A 275 -3.29 2.49 -26.67
C ALA A 275 -2.33 2.49 -27.86
N SER A 276 -2.30 1.41 -28.71
CA SER A 276 -1.52 1.30 -29.95
C SER A 276 -2.27 1.91 -31.12
#